data_fd77f86adf468bdfac5f5015e5d4d102
#
_entry.id   fd77f86adf468bdfac5f5015e5d4d102
#
_cell.length_a   1.000
_cell.length_b   1.000
_cell.length_c   1.000
_cell.angle_alpha   90.00
_cell.angle_beta   90.00
_cell.angle_gamma   90.00
#
_symmetry.space_group_name_H-M   'P 1'
#
loop_
_entity.id
_entity.type
_entity.pdbx_description
1 polymer ?
#
loop_
_entity_poly.entity_id
_entity_poly.type
_entity_poly.pdbx_seq_one_letter_code
_entity_poly.pdbx_strand_id
1 'polypeptide(L)'
;MKVIMYGADFCPDCVEAKTRLADYPAIQVDYRDITGSTKILKEFLSYRDHNEIFAPVIKAGGIGIPFFVLEDNTMTFEIKDFLEIEETSFNGSSCSIDGKGC
;
A
#
# COMPACT_ATOMS: atom_id res chain seq x y z
N MET A 1 -4.71 0.97 12.91
CA MET A 1 -3.93 0.11 11.98
C MET A 1 -2.69 0.87 11.51
N LYS A 2 -1.56 0.21 11.53
CA LYS A 2 -0.31 0.79 11.04
C LYS A 2 0.07 0.15 9.72
N VAL A 3 0.51 0.97 8.77
CA VAL A 3 0.88 0.50 7.43
C VAL A 3 2.19 1.18 7.05
N ILE A 4 3.15 0.38 6.60
CA ILE A 4 4.37 0.92 6.01
C ILE A 4 4.11 1.07 4.51
N MET A 5 4.37 2.26 3.98
CA MET A 5 4.20 2.52 2.55
C MET A 5 5.53 2.92 1.95
N TYR A 6 5.99 2.14 0.99
CA TYR A 6 7.16 2.49 0.19
C TYR A 6 6.69 3.15 -1.10
N GLY A 7 7.23 4.30 -1.41
CA GLY A 7 6.83 5.02 -2.60
C GLY A 7 7.81 6.10 -2.98
N ALA A 8 7.38 6.98 -3.87
CA ALA A 8 8.20 8.11 -4.30
C ALA A 8 7.29 9.29 -4.58
N ASP A 9 7.75 10.48 -4.23
CA ASP A 9 6.93 11.69 -4.35
C ASP A 9 6.62 12.05 -5.80
N PHE A 10 7.44 11.58 -6.74
CA PHE A 10 7.19 11.85 -8.16
C PHE A 10 6.32 10.80 -8.82
N CYS A 11 5.91 9.77 -8.09
CA CYS A 11 5.09 8.70 -8.65
C CYS A 11 3.61 9.07 -8.51
N PRO A 12 2.87 9.22 -9.61
CA PRO A 12 1.46 9.63 -9.52
C PRO A 12 0.61 8.69 -8.69
N ASP A 13 0.84 7.39 -8.82
CA ASP A 13 0.08 6.40 -8.06
C ASP A 13 0.36 6.51 -6.57
N CYS A 14 1.60 6.83 -6.20
CA CYS A 14 1.96 7.02 -4.80
C CYS A 14 1.31 8.26 -4.23
N VAL A 15 1.28 9.34 -5.00
CA VAL A 15 0.66 10.58 -4.58
C VAL A 15 -0.83 10.37 -4.36
N GLU A 16 -1.47 9.69 -5.29
CA GLU A 16 -2.89 9.41 -5.16
C GLU A 16 -3.19 8.57 -3.94
N ALA A 17 -2.40 7.53 -3.70
CA ALA A 17 -2.59 6.67 -2.54
C ALA A 17 -2.45 7.46 -1.25
N LYS A 18 -1.45 8.32 -1.15
CA LYS A 18 -1.26 9.15 0.05
C LYS A 18 -2.45 10.07 0.26
N THR A 19 -2.95 10.67 -0.81
CA THR A 19 -4.08 11.58 -0.73
C THR A 19 -5.32 10.85 -0.21
N ARG A 20 -5.56 9.66 -0.72
CA ARG A 20 -6.72 8.88 -0.28
C ARG A 20 -6.56 8.42 1.16
N LEU A 21 -5.37 8.01 1.56
CA LEU A 21 -5.14 7.55 2.92
C LEU A 21 -5.28 8.67 3.94
N ALA A 22 -5.12 9.92 3.52
CA ALA A 22 -5.29 11.05 4.42
C ALA A 22 -6.73 11.15 4.94
N ASP A 23 -7.69 10.55 4.25
CA ASP A 23 -9.09 10.56 4.68
C ASP A 23 -9.39 9.46 5.71
N TYR A 24 -8.39 8.65 6.07
CA TYR A 24 -8.57 7.52 6.98
C TYR A 24 -7.63 7.67 8.17
N PRO A 25 -7.97 8.57 9.13
CA PRO A 25 -7.05 8.84 10.24
C PRO A 25 -6.79 7.63 11.14
N ALA A 26 -7.65 6.62 11.09
CA ALA A 26 -7.40 5.39 11.84
C ALA A 26 -6.23 4.59 11.28
N ILE A 27 -5.83 4.88 10.05
CA ILE A 27 -4.69 4.22 9.43
C ILE A 27 -3.48 5.12 9.59
N GLN A 28 -2.49 4.63 10.35
CA GLN A 28 -1.24 5.36 10.56
C GLN A 28 -0.25 4.90 9.50
N VAL A 29 0.12 5.81 8.60
CA VAL A 29 0.99 5.50 7.48
C VAL A 29 2.42 5.91 7.80
N ASP A 30 3.33 4.94 7.76
CA ASP A 30 4.77 5.19 7.84
C ASP A 30 5.27 5.25 6.39
N TYR A 31 5.32 6.45 5.85
CA TYR A 31 5.70 6.64 4.45
C TYR A 31 7.22 6.66 4.33
N ARG A 32 7.74 5.80 3.48
CA ARG A 32 9.16 5.66 3.24
C ARG A 32 9.46 5.89 1.76
N ASP A 33 10.09 7.03 1.48
CA ASP A 33 10.40 7.41 0.10
C ASP A 33 11.69 6.70 -0.32
N ILE A 34 11.56 5.79 -1.31
CA ILE A 34 12.71 4.99 -1.75
C ILE A 34 13.76 5.84 -2.46
N THR A 35 13.41 7.08 -2.80
CA THR A 35 14.39 8.00 -3.40
C THR A 35 15.00 8.93 -2.36
N GLY A 36 14.58 8.82 -1.10
CA GLY A 36 15.05 9.69 -0.05
C GLY A 36 16.35 9.26 0.60
N SER A 37 16.65 7.96 0.55
CA SER A 37 17.91 7.46 1.10
C SER A 37 18.19 6.06 0.55
N THR A 38 19.48 5.71 0.52
CA THR A 38 19.86 4.37 0.08
C THR A 38 19.40 3.30 1.06
N LYS A 39 19.30 3.66 2.35
CA LYS A 39 18.82 2.72 3.35
C LYS A 39 17.40 2.28 3.03
N ILE A 40 16.52 3.24 2.77
CA ILE A 40 15.13 2.92 2.47
C ILE A 40 15.01 2.18 1.15
N LEU A 41 15.81 2.58 0.15
CA LEU A 41 15.81 1.86 -1.12
C LEU A 41 16.21 0.40 -0.94
N LYS A 42 17.23 0.15 -0.11
CA LYS A 42 17.66 -1.22 0.16
C LYS A 42 16.58 -2.03 0.88
N GLU A 43 15.86 -1.40 1.82
CA GLU A 43 14.74 -2.07 2.48
C GLU A 43 13.71 -2.51 1.47
N PHE A 44 13.33 -1.61 0.56
CA PHE A 44 12.35 -1.92 -0.46
C PHE A 44 12.84 -3.05 -1.37
N LEU A 45 14.08 -2.97 -1.81
CA LEU A 45 14.64 -3.99 -2.70
C LEU A 45 14.70 -5.36 -2.02
N SER A 46 14.92 -5.37 -0.72
CA SER A 46 14.92 -6.62 0.02
C SER A 46 13.55 -7.31 -0.04
N TYR A 47 12.47 -6.54 -0.03
CA TYR A 47 11.14 -7.11 -0.27
C TYR A 47 10.98 -7.53 -1.74
N ARG A 48 11.34 -6.63 -2.64
CA ARG A 48 11.11 -6.82 -4.07
C ARG A 48 11.83 -8.06 -4.61
N ASP A 49 13.04 -8.28 -4.14
CA ASP A 49 13.88 -9.35 -4.67
C ASP A 49 13.57 -10.71 -4.07
N HIS A 50 12.79 -10.76 -2.98
CA HIS A 50 12.59 -12.00 -2.24
C HIS A 50 11.14 -12.40 -2.05
N ASN A 51 10.19 -11.65 -2.63
CA ASN A 51 8.76 -11.95 -2.45
C ASN A 51 8.09 -12.16 -3.79
N GLU A 52 7.30 -13.22 -3.86
CA GLU A 52 6.67 -13.65 -5.11
C GLU A 52 5.65 -12.65 -5.65
N ILE A 53 5.08 -11.80 -4.78
CA ILE A 53 4.09 -10.84 -5.26
C ILE A 53 4.70 -9.86 -6.25
N PHE A 54 6.03 -9.71 -6.23
CA PHE A 54 6.71 -8.82 -7.15
C PHE A 54 7.04 -9.46 -8.50
N ALA A 55 6.85 -10.78 -8.64
CA ALA A 55 7.22 -11.46 -9.88
C ALA A 55 6.54 -10.86 -11.11
N PRO A 56 5.20 -10.62 -11.10
CA PRO A 56 4.58 -9.99 -12.27
C PRO A 56 5.08 -8.58 -12.52
N VAL A 57 5.38 -7.84 -11.45
CA VAL A 57 5.88 -6.47 -11.56
C VAL A 57 7.24 -6.47 -12.24
N ILE A 58 8.13 -7.35 -11.80
CA ILE A 58 9.48 -7.45 -12.36
C ILE A 58 9.39 -7.87 -13.83
N LYS A 59 8.54 -8.83 -14.13
CA LYS A 59 8.37 -9.30 -15.49
C LYS A 59 7.89 -8.19 -16.41
N ALA A 60 7.02 -7.33 -15.89
CA ALA A 60 6.49 -6.22 -16.67
C ALA A 60 7.44 -5.02 -16.75
N GLY A 61 8.57 -5.09 -16.06
CA GLY A 61 9.54 -4.00 -16.04
C GLY A 61 9.18 -2.88 -15.10
N GLY A 62 8.28 -3.13 -14.14
CA GLY A 62 7.85 -2.12 -13.19
C GLY A 62 8.72 -2.07 -11.94
N ILE A 63 8.51 -1.02 -11.15
CA ILE A 63 9.22 -0.84 -9.89
C ILE A 63 8.50 -1.56 -8.75
N GLY A 64 7.18 -1.39 -8.68
CA GLY A 64 6.38 -2.01 -7.63
C GLY A 64 6.00 -1.06 -6.52
N ILE A 65 5.87 0.21 -6.82
CA ILE A 65 5.39 1.22 -5.87
C ILE A 65 4.06 1.77 -6.38
N PRO A 66 3.17 2.16 -5.47
CA PRO A 66 3.28 2.07 -4.02
C PRO A 66 3.21 0.62 -3.54
N PHE A 67 3.96 0.31 -2.49
CA PHE A 67 4.02 -1.01 -1.89
C PHE A 67 3.72 -0.87 -0.41
N PHE A 68 2.83 -1.71 0.12
CA PHE A 68 2.35 -1.60 1.48
C PHE A 68 2.62 -2.86 2.27
N VAL A 69 3.07 -2.67 3.52
CA VAL A 69 3.24 -3.77 4.46
C VAL A 69 2.39 -3.47 5.68
N LEU A 70 1.45 -4.35 5.96
CA LEU A 70 0.51 -4.18 7.07
C LEU A 70 1.13 -4.72 8.37
N GLU A 71 0.45 -4.47 9.49
CA GLU A 71 0.95 -4.87 10.80
C GLU A 71 1.18 -6.37 10.92
N ASP A 72 0.39 -7.17 10.22
CA ASP A 72 0.50 -8.63 10.25
C ASP A 72 1.43 -9.15 9.16
N ASN A 73 2.21 -8.27 8.55
CA ASN A 73 3.15 -8.58 7.47
C ASN A 73 2.48 -8.93 6.15
N THR A 74 1.20 -8.64 6.01
CA THR A 74 0.53 -8.76 4.72
C THR A 74 1.09 -7.71 3.78
N MET A 75 1.41 -8.11 2.55
CA MET A 75 1.97 -7.24 1.54
C MET A 75 0.98 -7.03 0.41
N THR A 76 0.85 -5.80 -0.06
CA THR A 76 -0.06 -5.51 -1.15
C THR A 76 0.39 -4.25 -1.88
N PHE A 77 -0.08 -4.11 -3.12
CA PHE A 77 0.14 -2.90 -3.92
C PHE A 77 -1.10 -2.00 -3.93
N GLU A 78 -2.21 -2.45 -3.34
CA GLU A 78 -3.50 -1.78 -3.46
C GLU A 78 -4.03 -1.33 -2.12
N ILE A 79 -4.31 -0.04 -1.99
CA ILE A 79 -4.88 0.46 -0.74
C ILE A 79 -6.27 -0.10 -0.49
N LYS A 80 -6.99 -0.45 -1.54
CA LYS A 80 -8.35 -0.98 -1.38
C LYS A 80 -8.36 -2.27 -0.55
N ASP A 81 -7.26 -3.01 -0.55
CA ASP A 81 -7.22 -4.27 0.19
C ASP A 81 -7.36 -4.06 1.69
N PHE A 82 -6.79 -2.96 2.22
CA PHE A 82 -6.92 -2.70 3.65
C PHE A 82 -7.93 -1.60 3.95
N LEU A 83 -8.28 -0.78 2.98
CA LEU A 83 -9.37 0.18 3.19
C LEU A 83 -10.70 -0.54 3.29
N GLU A 84 -10.89 -1.59 2.52
CA GLU A 84 -12.11 -2.39 2.61
C GLU A 84 -12.28 -3.00 3.98
N ILE A 85 -11.19 -3.47 4.57
CA ILE A 85 -11.21 -4.02 5.92
C ILE A 85 -11.63 -2.94 6.91
N GLU A 86 -11.06 -1.75 6.76
CA GLU A 86 -11.34 -0.63 7.64
C GLU A 86 -12.81 -0.20 7.53
N GLU A 87 -13.31 -0.12 6.30
CA GLU A 87 -14.70 0.24 6.06
C GLU A 87 -15.65 -0.79 6.62
N THR A 88 -15.32 -2.06 6.45
CA THR A 88 -16.13 -3.13 6.99
C THR A 88 -16.19 -3.06 8.51
N SER A 89 -15.07 -2.84 9.15
CA SER A 89 -15.02 -2.67 10.60
C SER A 89 -15.88 -1.52 11.05
N PHE A 90 -15.82 -0.43 10.33
CA PHE A 90 -16.52 0.78 10.69
C PHE A 90 -18.00 0.64 10.48
N ASN A 91 -18.38 0.06 9.37
CA ASN A 91 -19.76 0.08 8.90
C ASN A 91 -20.54 -1.17 9.27
N GLY A 92 -19.91 -2.26 9.24
CA GLY A 92 -20.57 -3.51 9.56
C GLY A 92 -21.57 -3.95 8.52
N SER A 93 -21.84 -3.13 7.52
CA SER A 93 -22.85 -3.52 6.56
C SER A 93 -22.68 -2.83 5.28
N SER A 94 -23.21 -2.71 4.64
CA SER A 94 -23.13 -2.06 3.61
C SER A 94 -22.54 -2.04 2.58
N CYS A 95 -22.51 -2.01 2.42
CA CYS A 95 -22.19 -1.95 1.64
C CYS A 95 -22.14 -2.52 0.95
N SER A 96 -22.20 -2.87 0.82
CA SER A 96 -22.16 -3.36 0.32
C SER A 96 -22.68 -3.94 -0.23
N ILE A 97 -23.05 -3.94 -0.33
CA ILE A 97 -23.54 -4.38 -0.80
C ILE A 97 -23.51 -4.47 -1.72
N ASP A 98 -23.73 -4.31 -2.27
CA ASP A 98 -23.61 -4.41 -3.14
C ASP A 98 -22.70 -4.46 -3.63
N GLY A 99 -22.28 -4.58 -3.52
CA GLY A 99 -21.49 -4.73 -3.85
C GLY A 99 -20.68 -4.26 -4.15
N LYS A 100 -20.60 -3.78 -4.46
CA LYS A 100 -19.86 -3.38 -4.48
C LYS A 100 -19.55 -2.66 -4.11
N GLY A 101 -19.62 -2.39 -3.76
CA GLY A 101 -19.34 -1.81 -3.24
C GLY A 101 -19.50 -1.41 -2.62
N CYS A 102 -19.90 -1.33 -2.32
CA CYS A 102 -19.94 -1.07 -1.62
C CYS A 102 -19.42 -1.12 -1.49
#